data_c373846b7c33fd6436397d47aa8ee2e1
#
_entry.id   c373846b7c33fd6436397d47aa8ee2e1
#
_cell.length_a   1.000
_cell.length_b   1.000
_cell.length_c   1.000
_cell.angle_alpha   90.00
_cell.angle_beta   90.00
_cell.angle_gamma   90.00
#
_symmetry.space_group_name_H-M   'P 1'
#
loop_
_entity.id
_entity.type
_entity.pdbx_description
1 polymer ?
#
loop_
_entity_poly.entity_id
_entity_poly.type
_entity_poly.pdbx_seq_one_letter_code
_entity_poly.pdbx_strand_id
1 'polypeptide(L)'
;DLSLVIKKIKKFKVKVGVAINPDTEISVLSNHIKNIDMVCLMGVFPGFSGQKFIEKTIHRCKELSELIKDKNSSCIIEIDGGVDSENAKILLENGAKVLVAGSHVFKSENPLKTISKLKSI
;
A
#
# COMPACT_ATOMS: atom_id res chain seq x y z
N ASP A 1 -2.22 18.40 10.41
CA ASP A 1 -3.64 18.20 10.03
C ASP A 1 -3.70 17.62 8.61
N LEU A 2 -4.08 16.34 8.50
CA LEU A 2 -4.15 15.60 7.25
C LEU A 2 -5.14 16.26 6.25
N SER A 3 -6.28 16.72 6.72
CA SER A 3 -7.28 17.39 5.87
C SER A 3 -6.73 18.63 5.19
N LEU A 4 -5.95 19.43 5.92
CA LEU A 4 -5.34 20.65 5.39
C LEU A 4 -4.28 20.32 4.32
N VAL A 5 -3.46 19.30 4.56
CA VAL A 5 -2.42 18.86 3.61
C VAL A 5 -3.06 18.32 2.33
N ILE A 6 -4.07 17.46 2.44
CA ILE A 6 -4.83 16.94 1.29
C ILE A 6 -5.39 18.11 0.43
N LYS A 7 -6.04 19.09 1.08
CA LYS A 7 -6.58 20.26 0.38
C LYS A 7 -5.50 21.08 -0.33
N LYS A 8 -4.34 21.27 0.31
CA LYS A 8 -3.20 22.00 -0.30
C LYS A 8 -2.67 21.30 -1.55
N ILE A 9 -2.50 19.96 -1.48
CA ILE A 9 -2.01 19.17 -2.63
C ILE A 9 -3.03 19.24 -3.78
N LYS A 10 -4.32 19.08 -3.50
CA LYS A 10 -5.38 19.12 -4.53
C LYS A 10 -5.49 20.46 -5.25
N LYS A 11 -5.05 21.56 -4.66
CA LYS A 11 -4.98 22.87 -5.36
C LYS A 11 -4.09 22.83 -6.60
N PHE A 12 -3.11 21.91 -6.64
CA PHE A 12 -2.23 21.73 -7.81
C PHE A 12 -2.83 20.81 -8.88
N LYS A 13 -4.09 20.39 -8.75
CA LYS A 13 -4.79 19.49 -9.69
C LYS A 13 -4.08 18.15 -9.89
N VAL A 14 -3.42 17.65 -8.87
CA VAL A 14 -2.75 16.34 -8.84
C VAL A 14 -3.48 15.37 -7.91
N LYS A 15 -3.20 14.07 -8.08
CA LYS A 15 -3.68 13.03 -7.18
C LYS A 15 -2.97 13.09 -5.84
N VAL A 16 -3.66 12.61 -4.78
CA VAL A 16 -3.15 12.61 -3.41
C VAL A 16 -3.00 11.18 -2.91
N GLY A 17 -1.78 10.83 -2.51
CA GLY A 17 -1.50 9.60 -1.77
C GLY A 17 -1.16 9.88 -0.31
N VAL A 18 -1.50 8.94 0.56
CA VAL A 18 -1.16 8.97 1.99
C VAL A 18 -0.46 7.67 2.35
N ALA A 19 0.71 7.75 2.97
CA ALA A 19 1.40 6.59 3.52
C ALA A 19 1.14 6.48 5.02
N ILE A 20 0.91 5.26 5.51
CA ILE A 20 0.74 4.98 6.93
C ILE A 20 1.68 3.87 7.40
N ASN A 21 2.21 4.06 8.59
CA ASN A 21 3.12 3.10 9.23
C ASN A 21 2.39 1.85 9.70
N PRO A 22 3.12 0.72 9.95
CA PRO A 22 2.52 -0.53 10.42
C PRO A 22 1.76 -0.42 11.75
N ASP A 23 2.07 0.56 12.58
CA ASP A 23 1.45 0.81 13.87
C ASP A 23 0.36 1.91 13.85
N THR A 24 0.14 2.54 12.71
CA THR A 24 -0.91 3.55 12.55
C THR A 24 -2.26 2.89 12.28
N GLU A 25 -3.27 3.20 13.09
CA GLU A 25 -4.61 2.63 12.92
C GLU A 25 -5.26 3.02 11.59
N ILE A 26 -5.92 2.08 10.92
CA ILE A 26 -6.64 2.32 9.65
C ILE A 26 -7.76 3.36 9.84
N SER A 27 -8.37 3.40 11.02
CA SER A 27 -9.46 4.31 11.36
C SER A 27 -9.12 5.79 11.20
N VAL A 28 -7.84 6.17 11.27
CA VAL A 28 -7.41 7.57 11.06
C VAL A 28 -7.75 8.08 9.65
N LEU A 29 -7.95 7.17 8.71
CA LEU A 29 -8.28 7.50 7.32
C LEU A 29 -9.79 7.67 7.08
N SER A 30 -10.65 7.27 8.03
CA SER A 30 -12.11 7.18 7.83
C SER A 30 -12.75 8.46 7.31
N ASN A 31 -12.31 9.62 7.80
CA ASN A 31 -12.85 10.92 7.39
C ASN A 31 -12.18 11.50 6.14
N HIS A 32 -11.14 10.84 5.62
CA HIS A 32 -10.32 11.34 4.53
C HIS A 32 -10.36 10.47 3.28
N ILE A 33 -10.76 9.19 3.42
CA ILE A 33 -10.61 8.16 2.37
C ILE A 33 -11.28 8.52 1.04
N LYS A 34 -12.36 9.30 1.05
CA LYS A 34 -13.01 9.81 -0.16
C LYS A 34 -12.20 10.88 -0.89
N ASN A 35 -11.26 11.51 -0.19
CA ASN A 35 -10.43 12.59 -0.70
C ASN A 35 -9.00 12.15 -1.01
N ILE A 36 -8.71 10.87 -0.84
CA ILE A 36 -7.41 10.24 -1.09
C ILE A 36 -7.54 9.36 -2.33
N ASP A 37 -6.57 9.46 -3.24
CA ASP A 37 -6.54 8.65 -4.46
C ASP A 37 -5.81 7.32 -4.25
N MET A 38 -4.84 7.28 -3.32
CA MET A 38 -4.08 6.09 -2.98
C MET A 38 -3.66 6.09 -1.50
N VAL A 39 -3.72 4.95 -0.85
CA VAL A 39 -3.06 4.73 0.45
C VAL A 39 -1.91 3.77 0.25
N CYS A 40 -0.70 4.21 0.61
CA CYS A 40 0.47 3.35 0.73
C CYS A 40 0.49 2.75 2.14
N LEU A 41 0.15 1.47 2.23
CA LEU A 41 0.20 0.71 3.46
C LEU A 41 1.60 0.09 3.60
N MET A 42 2.34 0.54 4.62
CA MET A 42 3.70 0.07 4.83
C MET A 42 3.70 -1.36 5.38
N GLY A 43 4.37 -2.28 4.66
CA GLY A 43 4.59 -3.68 5.07
C GLY A 43 5.79 -3.85 6.01
N VAL A 44 6.53 -2.78 6.25
CA VAL A 44 7.66 -2.66 7.16
C VAL A 44 7.66 -1.25 7.75
N PHE A 45 8.40 -1.03 8.84
CA PHE A 45 8.64 0.35 9.31
C PHE A 45 9.56 1.07 8.33
N PRO A 46 9.23 2.31 7.90
CA PRO A 46 10.06 3.05 6.96
C PRO A 46 11.42 3.40 7.56
N GLY A 47 12.45 3.45 6.72
CA GLY A 47 13.79 3.83 7.13
C GLY A 47 14.90 3.18 6.30
N PHE A 48 14.83 1.90 6.01
CA PHE A 48 15.82 1.18 5.19
C PHE A 48 15.18 0.00 4.46
N SER A 49 15.79 -0.43 3.36
CA SER A 49 15.33 -1.55 2.53
C SER A 49 15.76 -2.92 3.11
N GLY A 50 15.11 -4.00 2.65
CA GLY A 50 15.47 -5.36 3.01
C GLY A 50 14.98 -5.83 4.38
N GLN A 51 14.06 -5.10 4.99
CA GLN A 51 13.40 -5.52 6.23
C GLN A 51 12.43 -6.69 5.96
N LYS A 52 12.19 -7.50 6.99
CA LYS A 52 11.22 -8.59 6.95
C LYS A 52 9.80 -8.03 6.92
N PHE A 53 8.96 -8.58 6.04
CA PHE A 53 7.54 -8.28 5.94
C PHE A 53 6.81 -8.50 7.28
N ILE A 54 5.97 -7.55 7.65
CA ILE A 54 5.13 -7.63 8.84
C ILE A 54 3.80 -8.30 8.45
N GLU A 55 3.58 -9.54 8.90
CA GLU A 55 2.41 -10.35 8.53
C GLU A 55 1.06 -9.68 8.82
N LYS A 56 0.98 -8.86 9.87
CA LYS A 56 -0.22 -8.07 10.19
C LYS A 56 -0.68 -7.17 9.03
N THR A 57 0.20 -6.84 8.10
CA THR A 57 -0.11 -6.03 6.91
C THR A 57 -1.23 -6.65 6.06
N ILE A 58 -1.30 -7.97 5.99
CA ILE A 58 -2.36 -8.69 5.25
C ILE A 58 -3.74 -8.35 5.83
N HIS A 59 -3.88 -8.46 7.15
CA HIS A 59 -5.13 -8.11 7.85
C HIS A 59 -5.47 -6.63 7.69
N ARG A 60 -4.49 -5.75 7.81
CA ARG A 60 -4.64 -4.30 7.63
C ARG A 60 -5.05 -3.94 6.19
N CYS A 61 -4.53 -4.65 5.20
CA CYS A 61 -4.93 -4.49 3.80
C CYS A 61 -6.42 -4.79 3.62
N LYS A 62 -6.90 -5.90 4.19
CA LYS A 62 -8.31 -6.26 4.21
C LYS A 62 -9.16 -5.19 4.90
N GLU A 63 -8.78 -4.77 6.10
CA GLU A 63 -9.48 -3.73 6.87
C GLU A 63 -9.59 -2.41 6.07
N LEU A 64 -8.51 -1.99 5.42
CA LEU A 64 -8.50 -0.80 4.57
C LEU A 64 -9.39 -0.98 3.33
N SER A 65 -9.38 -2.16 2.71
CA SER A 65 -10.24 -2.48 1.58
C SER A 65 -11.73 -2.41 1.96
N GLU A 66 -12.10 -2.91 3.13
CA GLU A 66 -13.46 -2.81 3.68
C GLU A 66 -13.84 -1.36 3.94
N LEU A 67 -12.97 -0.55 4.54
CA LEU A 67 -13.20 0.88 4.75
C LEU A 67 -13.44 1.63 3.43
N ILE A 68 -12.63 1.37 2.41
CA ILE A 68 -12.78 1.96 1.07
C ILE A 68 -14.15 1.63 0.47
N LYS A 69 -14.55 0.36 0.57
CA LYS A 69 -15.85 -0.13 0.09
C LYS A 69 -17.01 0.51 0.85
N ASP A 70 -16.97 0.50 2.18
CA ASP A 70 -18.03 1.04 3.04
C ASP A 70 -18.25 2.55 2.81
N LYS A 71 -17.19 3.27 2.50
CA LYS A 71 -17.25 4.70 2.19
C LYS A 71 -17.55 5.01 0.72
N ASN A 72 -17.73 4.01 -0.14
CA ASN A 72 -17.87 4.19 -1.60
C ASN A 72 -16.72 5.04 -2.19
N SER A 73 -15.49 4.79 -1.77
CA SER A 73 -14.31 5.50 -2.24
C SER A 73 -13.69 4.80 -3.45
N SER A 74 -13.08 5.57 -4.36
CA SER A 74 -12.27 5.07 -5.47
C SER A 74 -10.78 4.95 -5.12
N CYS A 75 -10.42 5.14 -3.85
CA CYS A 75 -9.06 5.02 -3.35
C CYS A 75 -8.50 3.62 -3.63
N ILE A 76 -7.25 3.53 -4.06
CA ILE A 76 -6.54 2.26 -4.25
C ILE A 76 -5.52 2.02 -3.15
N ILE A 77 -5.19 0.75 -2.92
CA ILE A 77 -4.21 0.33 -1.92
C ILE A 77 -2.90 -0.02 -2.61
N GLU A 78 -1.81 0.62 -2.18
CA GLU A 78 -0.44 0.25 -2.48
C GLU A 78 0.17 -0.41 -1.24
N ILE A 79 0.99 -1.45 -1.44
CA ILE A 79 1.78 -2.08 -0.37
C ILE A 79 3.26 -1.84 -0.68
N ASP A 80 3.98 -1.26 0.28
CA ASP A 80 5.43 -1.06 0.20
C ASP A 80 6.13 -1.63 1.42
N GLY A 81 7.12 -2.45 1.18
CA GLY A 81 7.96 -3.06 2.21
C GLY A 81 7.76 -4.58 2.35
N GLY A 82 8.79 -5.34 2.09
CA GLY A 82 8.83 -6.78 2.25
C GLY A 82 7.97 -7.58 1.28
N VAL A 83 7.50 -6.98 0.19
CA VAL A 83 6.72 -7.69 -0.84
C VAL A 83 7.60 -8.67 -1.59
N ASP A 84 7.13 -9.90 -1.74
CA ASP A 84 7.77 -10.98 -2.46
C ASP A 84 6.74 -11.82 -3.25
N SER A 85 7.19 -12.87 -3.90
CA SER A 85 6.31 -13.76 -4.68
C SER A 85 5.38 -14.63 -3.82
N GLU A 86 5.66 -14.77 -2.53
CA GLU A 86 4.85 -15.57 -1.60
C GLU A 86 3.67 -14.75 -1.05
N ASN A 87 3.93 -13.51 -0.61
CA ASN A 87 2.88 -12.68 -0.02
C ASN A 87 2.10 -11.85 -1.05
N ALA A 88 2.63 -11.63 -2.26
CA ALA A 88 2.00 -10.82 -3.31
C ALA A 88 0.55 -11.27 -3.61
N LYS A 89 0.33 -12.56 -3.81
CA LYS A 89 -0.99 -13.10 -4.14
C LYS A 89 -2.02 -12.80 -3.06
N ILE A 90 -1.70 -13.09 -1.80
CA ILE A 90 -2.64 -12.88 -0.69
C ILE A 90 -2.91 -11.39 -0.45
N LEU A 91 -1.93 -10.51 -0.70
CA LEU A 91 -2.13 -9.07 -0.63
C LEU A 91 -3.12 -8.58 -1.70
N LEU A 92 -2.99 -9.06 -2.94
CA LEU A 92 -3.92 -8.74 -4.03
C LEU A 92 -5.34 -9.26 -3.74
N GLU A 93 -5.46 -10.49 -3.22
CA GLU A 93 -6.74 -11.08 -2.81
C GLU A 93 -7.42 -10.29 -1.70
N ASN A 94 -6.65 -9.60 -0.85
CA ASN A 94 -7.15 -8.74 0.22
C ASN A 94 -7.33 -7.27 -0.17
N GLY A 95 -7.22 -6.94 -1.47
CA GLY A 95 -7.62 -5.64 -2.00
C GLY A 95 -6.49 -4.72 -2.44
N ALA A 96 -5.21 -5.12 -2.31
CA ALA A 96 -4.10 -4.36 -2.88
C ALA A 96 -4.23 -4.27 -4.42
N LYS A 97 -3.85 -3.13 -4.97
CA LYS A 97 -3.83 -2.88 -6.42
C LYS A 97 -2.42 -2.58 -6.94
N VAL A 98 -1.56 -2.09 -6.08
CA VAL A 98 -0.18 -1.74 -6.41
C VAL A 98 0.74 -2.41 -5.40
N LEU A 99 1.78 -3.09 -5.89
CA LEU A 99 2.80 -3.71 -5.06
C LEU A 99 4.17 -3.11 -5.41
N VAL A 100 4.88 -2.66 -4.40
CA VAL A 100 6.26 -2.19 -4.52
C VAL A 100 7.21 -3.28 -4.05
N ALA A 101 8.07 -3.76 -4.93
CA ALA A 101 9.05 -4.78 -4.64
C ALA A 101 10.45 -4.28 -5.01
N GLY A 102 11.29 -4.05 -4.01
CA GLY A 102 12.67 -3.60 -4.18
C GLY A 102 13.66 -4.77 -4.05
N SER A 103 14.06 -5.10 -2.83
CA SER A 103 15.10 -6.11 -2.57
C SER A 103 14.74 -7.50 -3.12
N HIS A 104 13.47 -7.89 -3.12
CA HIS A 104 13.03 -9.16 -3.71
C HIS A 104 13.39 -9.27 -5.21
N VAL A 105 13.28 -8.17 -5.93
CA VAL A 105 13.63 -8.10 -7.37
C VAL A 105 15.14 -8.00 -7.54
N PHE A 106 15.78 -7.02 -6.91
CA PHE A 106 17.20 -6.71 -7.15
C PHE A 106 18.17 -7.73 -6.58
N LYS A 107 17.78 -8.48 -5.54
CA LYS A 107 18.59 -9.57 -4.96
C LYS A 107 18.31 -10.93 -5.58
N SER A 108 17.34 -11.04 -6.49
CA SER A 108 17.02 -12.28 -7.18
C SER A 108 18.10 -12.61 -8.23
N GLU A 109 18.26 -13.90 -8.54
CA GLU A 109 19.19 -14.36 -9.58
C GLU A 109 18.87 -13.80 -10.97
N ASN A 110 17.58 -13.59 -11.24
CA ASN A 110 17.09 -13.02 -12.50
C ASN A 110 15.99 -11.99 -12.24
N PRO A 111 16.33 -10.69 -12.09
CA PRO A 111 15.37 -9.63 -11.82
C PRO A 111 14.22 -9.51 -12.82
N LEU A 112 14.52 -9.68 -14.12
CA LEU A 112 13.48 -9.60 -15.18
C LEU A 112 12.45 -10.71 -15.04
N LYS A 113 12.89 -11.94 -14.76
CA LYS A 113 12.01 -13.08 -14.51
C LYS A 113 11.17 -12.89 -13.25
N THR A 114 11.77 -12.34 -12.20
CA THR A 114 11.07 -12.04 -10.95
C THR A 114 9.98 -10.99 -11.16
N ILE A 115 10.25 -9.93 -11.90
CA ILE A 115 9.26 -8.92 -12.28
C ILE A 115 8.12 -9.56 -13.08
N SER A 116 8.44 -10.36 -14.11
CA SER A 116 7.45 -11.04 -14.92
C SER A 116 6.54 -11.95 -14.07
N LYS A 117 7.12 -12.68 -13.13
CA LYS A 117 6.39 -13.53 -12.19
C LYS A 117 5.41 -12.71 -11.32
N LEU A 118 5.88 -11.61 -10.73
CA LEU A 118 5.03 -10.73 -9.93
C LEU A 118 3.87 -10.13 -10.76
N LYS A 119 4.13 -9.73 -12.00
CA LYS A 119 3.11 -9.16 -12.89
C LYS A 119 2.08 -10.18 -13.37
N SER A 120 2.36 -11.47 -13.29
CA SER A 120 1.46 -12.55 -13.72
C SER A 120 0.54 -13.09 -12.61
N ILE A 121 0.67 -12.56 -11.39
CA ILE A 121 -0.15 -13.00 -10.26
C ILE A 121 -1.60 -12.52 -10.39
#